data_9e7de31895dbabc9d080e9891e47660e
#
_entry.id   9e7de31895dbabc9d080e9891e47660e
#
_cell.length_a   1.000
_cell.length_b   1.000
_cell.length_c   1.000
_cell.angle_alpha   90.00
_cell.angle_beta   90.00
_cell.angle_gamma   90.00
#
_symmetry.space_group_name_H-M   'P 1'
#
loop_
_entity.id
_entity.type
_entity.pdbx_description
1 polymer ?
#
loop_
_entity_poly.entity_id
_entity_poly.type
_entity_poly.pdbx_seq_one_letter_code
_entity_poly.pdbx_strand_id
1 'polypeptide(L)'
;MITIALSKGRIFEETLPLLAAAGIVPSEAPESSRKLILSTNRADVRLIIVRASDVPTYVQYGAADMGVAGKDVLNEHGGSGLYQPLDLNIARCRMMVAVRDDFDYAAAVRQGARLRVATKYLQTAREHFAGKGVHVDLIKLYGSMELAPQVGLSDAIVDVVSSGNTLKANHLKAVEEIAQISSRLVVNQASLKLKRATIQPMLDAFAQAVNRDSQIAAAVGV
;
A
#
# COMPACT_ATOMS: atom_id res chain seq x y z
N MET A 1 16.22 -14.88 15.20
CA MET A 1 16.35 -13.72 14.28
C MET A 1 15.00 -13.39 13.71
N ILE A 2 14.64 -12.09 13.68
CA ILE A 2 13.43 -11.55 13.05
C ILE A 2 13.82 -10.84 11.75
N THR A 3 13.09 -11.12 10.68
CA THR A 3 13.25 -10.46 9.38
C THR A 3 12.02 -9.62 9.08
N ILE A 4 12.21 -8.32 8.80
CA ILE A 4 11.13 -7.37 8.48
C ILE A 4 11.27 -6.96 7.02
N ALA A 5 10.22 -7.17 6.21
CA ALA A 5 10.17 -6.79 4.81
C ALA A 5 9.62 -5.36 4.64
N LEU A 6 10.35 -4.51 3.95
CA LEU A 6 10.00 -3.11 3.67
C LEU A 6 10.21 -2.79 2.18
N SER A 7 9.48 -1.80 1.68
CA SER A 7 9.72 -1.25 0.34
C SER A 7 10.42 0.10 0.44
N LYS A 8 11.22 0.48 -0.57
CA LYS A 8 11.81 1.83 -0.66
C LYS A 8 10.74 2.93 -0.83
N GLY A 9 11.13 4.16 -0.59
CA GLY A 9 10.30 5.36 -0.76
C GLY A 9 9.45 5.68 0.47
N ARG A 10 8.35 6.39 0.24
CA ARG A 10 7.52 7.00 1.28
C ARG A 10 7.13 6.04 2.42
N ILE A 11 6.75 4.79 2.11
CA ILE A 11 6.41 3.79 3.14
C ILE A 11 7.61 3.53 4.06
N PHE A 12 8.83 3.41 3.48
CA PHE A 12 10.03 3.21 4.28
C PHE A 12 10.29 4.40 5.19
N GLU A 13 10.32 5.61 4.61
CA GLU A 13 10.60 6.86 5.32
C GLU A 13 9.65 7.06 6.50
N GLU A 14 8.34 6.89 6.28
CA GLU A 14 7.32 7.02 7.32
C GLU A 14 7.30 5.83 8.31
N THR A 15 7.91 4.68 7.96
CA THR A 15 8.06 3.54 8.89
C THR A 15 9.26 3.72 9.84
N LEU A 16 10.29 4.49 9.47
CA LEU A 16 11.49 4.67 10.30
C LEU A 16 11.21 5.14 11.73
N PRO A 17 10.36 6.15 11.97
CA PRO A 17 10.02 6.58 13.34
C PRO A 17 9.35 5.46 14.16
N LEU A 18 8.51 4.65 13.52
CA LEU A 18 7.82 3.53 14.16
C LEU A 18 8.80 2.40 14.52
N LEU A 19 9.75 2.10 13.62
CA LEU A 19 10.85 1.17 13.91
C LEU A 19 11.70 1.66 15.08
N ALA A 20 12.07 2.94 15.08
CA ALA A 20 12.84 3.55 16.17
C ALA A 20 12.11 3.47 17.52
N ALA A 21 10.79 3.67 17.55
CA ALA A 21 9.96 3.48 18.73
C ALA A 21 9.96 2.03 19.24
N ALA A 22 10.14 1.05 18.35
CA ALA A 22 10.32 -0.36 18.68
C ALA A 22 11.79 -0.72 18.99
N GLY A 23 12.68 0.27 19.11
CA GLY A 23 14.11 0.08 19.37
C GLY A 23 14.88 -0.52 18.19
N ILE A 24 14.38 -0.35 16.96
CA ILE A 24 15.00 -0.88 15.74
C ILE A 24 15.47 0.29 14.88
N VAL A 25 16.79 0.38 14.68
CA VAL A 25 17.41 1.43 13.86
C VAL A 25 18.27 0.75 12.78
N PRO A 26 18.02 0.99 11.49
CA PRO A 26 18.87 0.46 10.42
C PRO A 26 20.30 1.03 10.54
N SER A 27 21.31 0.19 10.26
CA SER A 27 22.72 0.60 10.34
C SER A 27 23.14 1.50 9.16
N GLU A 28 22.37 1.48 8.08
CA GLU A 28 22.60 2.29 6.87
C GLU A 28 21.27 2.68 6.24
N ALA A 29 21.22 3.82 5.55
CA ALA A 29 20.05 4.27 4.83
C ALA A 29 19.88 3.47 3.52
N PRO A 30 18.69 2.92 3.23
CA PRO A 30 18.45 2.15 2.00
C PRO A 30 18.65 2.95 0.71
N GLU A 31 18.44 4.28 0.77
CA GLU A 31 18.59 5.18 -0.39
C GLU A 31 20.06 5.26 -0.84
N SER A 32 21.00 5.22 0.11
CA SER A 32 22.45 5.27 -0.15
C SER A 32 23.06 3.89 -0.37
N SER A 33 22.31 2.81 -0.13
CA SER A 33 22.80 1.43 -0.21
C SER A 33 22.19 0.68 -1.40
N ARG A 34 23.01 -0.15 -2.05
CA ARG A 34 22.53 -1.16 -3.02
C ARG A 34 22.19 -2.51 -2.35
N LYS A 35 22.46 -2.65 -1.07
CA LYS A 35 22.13 -3.87 -0.32
C LYS A 35 20.63 -4.01 -0.19
N LEU A 36 20.18 -5.24 -0.33
CA LEU A 36 18.77 -5.63 -0.14
C LEU A 36 18.52 -6.22 1.25
N ILE A 37 19.57 -6.49 2.01
CA ILE A 37 19.50 -6.93 3.41
C ILE A 37 20.29 -5.91 4.22
N LEU A 38 19.62 -5.27 5.17
CA LEU A 38 20.18 -4.26 6.03
C LEU A 38 20.24 -4.79 7.46
N SER A 39 21.39 -4.64 8.10
CA SER A 39 21.55 -4.86 9.53
C SER A 39 20.88 -3.73 10.31
N THR A 40 20.57 -3.99 11.58
CA THR A 40 20.07 -2.98 12.51
C THR A 40 20.98 -2.91 13.74
N ASN A 41 20.71 -1.94 14.64
CA ASN A 41 21.33 -1.89 15.96
C ASN A 41 21.06 -3.13 16.82
N ARG A 42 20.11 -3.99 16.42
CA ARG A 42 19.76 -5.25 17.09
C ARG A 42 20.28 -6.43 16.30
N ALA A 43 21.15 -7.24 16.89
CA ALA A 43 21.71 -8.44 16.24
C ALA A 43 20.65 -9.51 15.90
N ASP A 44 19.51 -9.49 16.59
CA ASP A 44 18.40 -10.42 16.38
C ASP A 44 17.36 -9.91 15.35
N VAL A 45 17.57 -8.71 14.73
CA VAL A 45 16.65 -8.09 13.75
C VAL A 45 17.40 -7.65 12.51
N ARG A 46 16.88 -7.99 11.35
CA ARG A 46 17.32 -7.48 10.04
C ARG A 46 16.15 -6.99 9.20
N LEU A 47 16.43 -6.07 8.30
CA LEU A 47 15.46 -5.58 7.32
C LEU A 47 15.78 -6.18 5.95
N ILE A 48 14.76 -6.50 5.17
CA ILE A 48 14.91 -6.80 3.74
C ILE A 48 14.16 -5.77 2.91
N ILE A 49 14.79 -5.32 1.83
CA ILE A 49 14.24 -4.30 0.95
C ILE A 49 13.75 -4.97 -0.33
N VAL A 50 12.45 -4.95 -0.53
CA VAL A 50 11.78 -5.58 -1.67
C VAL A 50 10.82 -4.60 -2.34
N ARG A 51 10.23 -4.96 -3.48
CA ARG A 51 9.16 -4.16 -4.08
C ARG A 51 7.92 -4.19 -3.18
N ALA A 52 7.17 -3.08 -3.16
CA ALA A 52 5.95 -2.98 -2.33
C ALA A 52 4.95 -4.13 -2.62
N SER A 53 4.79 -4.50 -3.91
CA SER A 53 3.95 -5.62 -4.34
C SER A 53 4.38 -6.99 -3.79
N ASP A 54 5.65 -7.14 -3.44
CA ASP A 54 6.23 -8.42 -3.06
C ASP A 54 6.26 -8.63 -1.54
N VAL A 55 6.15 -7.54 -0.75
CA VAL A 55 6.16 -7.60 0.72
C VAL A 55 5.18 -8.66 1.26
N PRO A 56 3.90 -8.70 0.84
CA PRO A 56 2.96 -9.70 1.33
C PRO A 56 3.42 -11.13 1.05
N THR A 57 3.97 -11.39 -0.13
CA THR A 57 4.47 -12.71 -0.53
C THR A 57 5.66 -13.15 0.34
N TYR A 58 6.64 -12.25 0.57
CA TYR A 58 7.78 -12.58 1.44
C TYR A 58 7.34 -12.92 2.87
N VAL A 59 6.33 -12.21 3.39
CA VAL A 59 5.78 -12.49 4.72
C VAL A 59 4.93 -13.77 4.70
N GLN A 60 4.09 -13.99 3.69
CA GLN A 60 3.24 -15.16 3.57
C GLN A 60 4.04 -16.46 3.61
N TYR A 61 5.13 -16.52 2.84
CA TYR A 61 5.98 -17.71 2.75
C TYR A 61 7.05 -17.81 3.86
N GLY A 62 7.06 -16.90 4.83
CA GLY A 62 7.97 -16.93 5.97
C GLY A 62 9.42 -16.55 5.66
N ALA A 63 9.71 -16.01 4.47
CA ALA A 63 11.00 -15.40 4.15
C ALA A 63 11.22 -14.11 4.96
N ALA A 64 10.13 -13.46 5.34
CA ALA A 64 10.09 -12.42 6.36
C ALA A 64 9.07 -12.80 7.44
N ASP A 65 9.36 -12.45 8.69
CA ASP A 65 8.46 -12.67 9.82
C ASP A 65 7.36 -11.61 9.88
N MET A 66 7.72 -10.40 9.49
CA MET A 66 6.85 -9.21 9.49
C MET A 66 7.13 -8.38 8.25
N GLY A 67 6.23 -7.44 7.95
CA GLY A 67 6.44 -6.47 6.88
C GLY A 67 5.48 -5.28 6.98
N VAL A 68 5.77 -4.23 6.20
CA VAL A 68 4.88 -3.08 6.05
C VAL A 68 4.45 -2.96 4.60
N ALA A 69 3.15 -2.99 4.36
CA ALA A 69 2.57 -2.92 3.03
C ALA A 69 1.32 -2.04 3.00
N GLY A 70 1.10 -1.34 1.89
CA GLY A 70 -0.13 -0.60 1.67
C GLY A 70 -1.35 -1.52 1.63
N LYS A 71 -2.48 -1.04 2.14
CA LYS A 71 -3.73 -1.81 2.14
C LYS A 71 -4.20 -2.16 0.72
N ASP A 72 -3.89 -1.32 -0.26
CA ASP A 72 -4.10 -1.56 -1.70
C ASP A 72 -3.43 -2.84 -2.19
N VAL A 73 -2.14 -2.99 -1.84
CA VAL A 73 -1.35 -4.18 -2.19
C VAL A 73 -1.87 -5.42 -1.46
N LEU A 74 -2.27 -5.28 -0.20
CA LEU A 74 -2.81 -6.39 0.60
C LEU A 74 -4.16 -6.88 0.07
N ASN A 75 -5.03 -5.97 -0.35
CA ASN A 75 -6.32 -6.30 -0.96
C ASN A 75 -6.12 -7.07 -2.28
N GLU A 76 -5.20 -6.60 -3.13
CA GLU A 76 -4.90 -7.25 -4.40
C GLU A 76 -4.24 -8.62 -4.22
N HIS A 77 -3.44 -8.81 -3.16
CA HIS A 77 -2.80 -10.08 -2.80
C HIS A 77 -3.79 -11.11 -2.22
N GLY A 78 -4.94 -10.67 -1.69
CA GLY A 78 -5.93 -11.53 -1.05
C GLY A 78 -5.65 -11.92 0.40
N GLY A 79 -4.48 -11.56 0.96
CA GLY A 79 -4.16 -11.64 2.40
C GLY A 79 -4.08 -13.04 3.02
N SER A 80 -4.15 -14.13 2.25
CA SER A 80 -4.08 -15.50 2.76
C SER A 80 -2.78 -15.75 3.53
N GLY A 81 -2.87 -16.36 4.72
CA GLY A 81 -1.70 -16.67 5.56
C GLY A 81 -1.07 -15.46 6.28
N LEU A 82 -1.63 -14.27 6.09
CA LEU A 82 -1.17 -13.03 6.72
C LEU A 82 -2.08 -12.63 7.88
N TYR A 83 -1.46 -12.17 8.96
CA TYR A 83 -2.14 -11.45 10.03
C TYR A 83 -1.85 -9.96 9.90
N GLN A 84 -2.87 -9.11 9.97
CA GLN A 84 -2.79 -7.66 9.84
C GLN A 84 -3.17 -7.00 11.17
N PRO A 85 -2.29 -7.02 12.19
CA PRO A 85 -2.67 -6.59 13.54
C PRO A 85 -2.88 -5.09 13.68
N LEU A 86 -2.25 -4.28 12.83
CA LEU A 86 -2.19 -2.83 13.06
C LEU A 86 -2.27 -2.04 11.75
N ASP A 87 -3.14 -1.04 11.74
CA ASP A 87 -3.07 0.09 10.82
C ASP A 87 -1.99 1.05 11.32
N LEU A 88 -0.94 1.25 10.53
CA LEU A 88 0.14 2.16 10.88
C LEU A 88 -0.22 3.63 10.65
N ASN A 89 -1.32 3.88 9.95
CA ASN A 89 -1.81 5.22 9.61
C ASN A 89 -0.79 6.09 8.83
N ILE A 90 0.15 5.46 8.15
CA ILE A 90 1.20 6.10 7.33
C ILE A 90 0.94 5.87 5.84
N ALA A 91 1.64 6.64 5.00
CA ALA A 91 1.57 6.62 3.54
C ALA A 91 0.12 6.70 3.02
N ARG A 92 -0.70 7.54 3.68
CA ARG A 92 -2.13 7.69 3.37
C ARG A 92 -2.34 8.18 1.94
N CYS A 93 -3.28 7.54 1.26
CA CYS A 93 -3.73 7.92 -0.08
C CYS A 93 -5.15 7.39 -0.29
N ARG A 94 -5.71 7.62 -1.48
CA ARG A 94 -7.06 7.15 -1.85
C ARG A 94 -6.97 6.31 -3.11
N MET A 95 -7.69 5.22 -3.16
CA MET A 95 -7.94 4.49 -4.40
C MET A 95 -9.06 5.20 -5.15
N MET A 96 -8.79 5.64 -6.38
CA MET A 96 -9.71 6.45 -7.16
C MET A 96 -9.95 5.87 -8.55
N VAL A 97 -11.15 6.09 -9.07
CA VAL A 97 -11.39 6.05 -10.51
C VAL A 97 -11.03 7.42 -11.07
N ALA A 98 -10.23 7.47 -12.12
CA ALA A 98 -9.90 8.72 -12.81
C ALA A 98 -10.08 8.55 -14.32
N VAL A 99 -10.46 9.66 -14.97
CA VAL A 99 -10.73 9.73 -16.42
C VAL A 99 -10.12 10.99 -17.00
N ARG A 100 -10.05 11.11 -18.33
CA ARG A 100 -9.66 12.36 -18.98
C ARG A 100 -10.62 13.51 -18.60
N ASP A 101 -10.11 14.72 -18.60
CA ASP A 101 -10.88 15.92 -18.23
C ASP A 101 -12.13 16.11 -19.11
N ASP A 102 -12.06 15.71 -20.38
CA ASP A 102 -13.13 15.82 -21.37
C ASP A 102 -14.12 14.65 -21.37
N PHE A 103 -13.88 13.59 -20.56
CA PHE A 103 -14.73 12.41 -20.53
C PHE A 103 -15.87 12.55 -19.51
N ASP A 104 -17.13 12.34 -19.97
CA ASP A 104 -18.31 12.31 -19.07
C ASP A 104 -18.55 10.90 -18.54
N TYR A 105 -17.84 10.59 -17.45
CA TYR A 105 -17.94 9.29 -16.76
C TYR A 105 -19.36 8.98 -16.27
N ALA A 106 -20.05 9.99 -15.72
CA ALA A 106 -21.39 9.82 -15.17
C ALA A 106 -22.41 9.49 -16.26
N ALA A 107 -22.31 10.14 -17.42
CA ALA A 107 -23.16 9.79 -18.58
C ALA A 107 -22.87 8.40 -19.11
N ALA A 108 -21.60 8.03 -19.25
CA ALA A 108 -21.21 6.69 -19.72
C ALA A 108 -21.75 5.57 -18.81
N VAL A 109 -21.63 5.73 -17.49
CA VAL A 109 -22.18 4.77 -16.51
C VAL A 109 -23.71 4.70 -16.59
N ARG A 110 -24.42 5.83 -16.66
CA ARG A 110 -25.90 5.83 -16.77
C ARG A 110 -26.40 5.18 -18.05
N GLN A 111 -25.66 5.31 -19.15
CA GLN A 111 -25.99 4.69 -20.44
C GLN A 111 -25.65 3.21 -20.53
N GLY A 112 -25.07 2.62 -19.46
CA GLY A 112 -24.63 1.23 -19.46
C GLY A 112 -23.44 0.95 -20.38
N ALA A 113 -22.63 1.95 -20.67
CA ALA A 113 -21.44 1.80 -21.50
C ALA A 113 -20.48 0.79 -20.88
N ARG A 114 -19.87 -0.06 -21.73
CA ARG A 114 -18.79 -0.94 -21.31
C ARG A 114 -17.48 -0.16 -21.31
N LEU A 115 -16.92 0.08 -20.12
CA LEU A 115 -15.72 0.90 -19.94
C LEU A 115 -14.45 0.03 -19.98
N ARG A 116 -13.43 0.47 -20.70
CA ARG A 116 -12.08 -0.08 -20.60
C ARG A 116 -11.36 0.62 -19.44
N VAL A 117 -10.90 -0.16 -18.45
CA VAL A 117 -10.28 0.38 -17.24
C VAL A 117 -8.86 -0.18 -17.10
N ALA A 118 -7.86 0.68 -17.17
CA ALA A 118 -6.46 0.29 -16.98
C ALA A 118 -6.08 0.41 -15.50
N THR A 119 -5.47 -0.64 -14.96
CA THR A 119 -5.09 -0.68 -13.54
C THR A 119 -4.06 -1.77 -13.25
N LYS A 120 -3.31 -1.62 -12.17
CA LYS A 120 -2.54 -2.71 -11.55
C LYS A 120 -3.37 -3.48 -10.50
N TYR A 121 -4.53 -2.95 -10.08
CA TYR A 121 -5.40 -3.44 -9.01
C TYR A 121 -6.64 -4.11 -9.60
N LEU A 122 -6.44 -5.26 -10.30
CA LEU A 122 -7.51 -5.92 -11.05
C LEU A 122 -8.64 -6.43 -10.15
N GLN A 123 -8.29 -6.99 -8.99
CA GLN A 123 -9.30 -7.53 -8.07
C GLN A 123 -10.12 -6.39 -7.46
N THR A 124 -9.47 -5.37 -6.95
CA THR A 124 -10.13 -4.20 -6.37
C THR A 124 -11.05 -3.52 -7.38
N ALA A 125 -10.58 -3.31 -8.62
CA ALA A 125 -11.39 -2.73 -9.68
C ALA A 125 -12.59 -3.61 -10.04
N ARG A 126 -12.39 -4.93 -10.17
CA ARG A 126 -13.46 -5.89 -10.48
C ARG A 126 -14.56 -5.85 -9.42
N GLU A 127 -14.20 -5.93 -8.16
CA GLU A 127 -15.14 -5.93 -7.03
C GLU A 127 -15.92 -4.61 -6.98
N HIS A 128 -15.23 -3.47 -7.17
CA HIS A 128 -15.85 -2.16 -7.14
C HIS A 128 -16.91 -2.01 -8.25
N PHE A 129 -16.55 -2.25 -9.51
CA PHE A 129 -17.46 -2.09 -10.63
C PHE A 129 -18.58 -3.13 -10.64
N ALA A 130 -18.28 -4.37 -10.24
CA ALA A 130 -19.31 -5.42 -10.11
C ALA A 130 -20.34 -5.07 -9.03
N GLY A 131 -19.90 -4.54 -7.89
CA GLY A 131 -20.79 -4.08 -6.82
C GLY A 131 -21.73 -2.95 -7.23
N LYS A 132 -21.38 -2.21 -8.28
CA LYS A 132 -22.18 -1.11 -8.84
C LYS A 132 -22.97 -1.53 -10.10
N GLY A 133 -22.83 -2.75 -10.58
CA GLY A 133 -23.44 -3.19 -11.82
C GLY A 133 -22.87 -2.54 -13.09
N VAL A 134 -21.64 -2.00 -13.02
CA VAL A 134 -20.98 -1.37 -14.16
C VAL A 134 -20.15 -2.39 -14.92
N HIS A 135 -20.37 -2.51 -16.21
CA HIS A 135 -19.61 -3.42 -17.08
C HIS A 135 -18.26 -2.82 -17.44
N VAL A 136 -17.18 -3.56 -17.16
CA VAL A 136 -15.81 -3.11 -17.45
C VAL A 136 -14.98 -4.19 -18.13
N ASP A 137 -14.07 -3.76 -19.02
CA ASP A 137 -12.95 -4.53 -19.52
C ASP A 137 -11.68 -4.07 -18.78
N LEU A 138 -11.14 -4.93 -17.92
CA LEU A 138 -9.96 -4.60 -17.13
C LEU A 138 -8.68 -4.88 -17.93
N ILE A 139 -7.82 -3.86 -18.03
CA ILE A 139 -6.53 -3.92 -18.72
C ILE A 139 -5.44 -3.83 -17.66
N LYS A 140 -4.66 -4.91 -17.48
CA LYS A 140 -3.58 -4.94 -16.50
C LYS A 140 -2.38 -4.15 -17.00
N LEU A 141 -1.98 -3.16 -16.22
CA LEU A 141 -0.71 -2.45 -16.35
C LEU A 141 0.10 -2.59 -15.06
N TYR A 142 1.39 -2.29 -15.13
CA TYR A 142 2.31 -2.35 -13.98
C TYR A 142 2.76 -0.98 -13.49
N GLY A 143 2.52 0.08 -14.28
CA GLY A 143 2.84 1.47 -13.96
C GLY A 143 2.38 2.40 -15.08
N SER A 144 2.55 3.71 -14.85
CA SER A 144 2.17 4.79 -15.80
C SER A 144 0.72 4.68 -16.28
N MET A 145 -0.20 4.43 -15.35
CA MET A 145 -1.63 4.27 -15.65
C MET A 145 -2.20 5.50 -16.35
N GLU A 146 -1.72 6.68 -15.99
CA GLU A 146 -2.17 7.98 -16.51
C GLU A 146 -1.99 8.13 -18.03
N LEU A 147 -1.04 7.39 -18.61
CA LEU A 147 -0.80 7.38 -20.04
C LEU A 147 -1.92 6.65 -20.80
N ALA A 148 -2.53 5.63 -20.21
CA ALA A 148 -3.47 4.76 -20.90
C ALA A 148 -4.69 5.50 -21.49
N PRO A 149 -5.38 6.41 -20.78
CA PRO A 149 -6.46 7.19 -21.37
C PRO A 149 -5.97 8.19 -22.42
N GLN A 150 -4.76 8.71 -22.30
CA GLN A 150 -4.22 9.69 -23.25
C GLN A 150 -3.97 9.11 -24.64
N VAL A 151 -3.55 7.84 -24.68
CA VAL A 151 -3.27 7.12 -25.94
C VAL A 151 -4.46 6.30 -26.43
N GLY A 152 -5.64 6.41 -25.79
CA GLY A 152 -6.85 5.69 -26.19
C GLY A 152 -6.85 4.19 -25.84
N LEU A 153 -5.95 3.74 -24.96
CA LEU A 153 -5.92 2.34 -24.50
C LEU A 153 -7.10 2.06 -23.56
N SER A 154 -7.46 3.00 -22.70
CA SER A 154 -8.57 2.87 -21.75
C SER A 154 -9.42 4.13 -21.70
N ASP A 155 -10.63 4.01 -21.15
CA ASP A 155 -11.56 5.11 -20.93
C ASP A 155 -11.38 5.69 -19.50
N ALA A 156 -10.96 4.84 -18.57
CA ALA A 156 -10.70 5.18 -17.18
C ALA A 156 -9.47 4.44 -16.65
N ILE A 157 -8.97 4.89 -15.50
CA ILE A 157 -7.97 4.18 -14.70
C ILE A 157 -8.47 3.98 -13.27
N VAL A 158 -7.96 2.94 -12.60
CA VAL A 158 -8.04 2.77 -11.15
C VAL A 158 -6.63 2.78 -10.60
N ASP A 159 -6.29 3.79 -9.80
CA ASP A 159 -4.97 3.90 -9.17
C ASP A 159 -5.05 4.65 -7.84
N VAL A 160 -3.95 4.61 -7.08
CA VAL A 160 -3.80 5.35 -5.83
C VAL A 160 -3.45 6.81 -6.09
N VAL A 161 -4.14 7.69 -5.39
CA VAL A 161 -3.98 9.14 -5.53
C VAL A 161 -3.68 9.73 -4.15
N SER A 162 -2.55 10.41 -4.01
CA SER A 162 -2.19 11.17 -2.81
C SER A 162 -2.62 12.62 -2.96
N SER A 163 -1.83 13.46 -3.62
CA SER A 163 -2.13 14.88 -3.86
C SER A 163 -2.98 15.16 -5.11
N GLY A 164 -3.02 14.22 -6.06
CA GLY A 164 -3.65 14.37 -7.36
C GLY A 164 -2.82 15.16 -8.39
N ASN A 165 -1.61 15.58 -8.07
CA ASN A 165 -0.77 16.36 -8.99
C ASN A 165 -0.42 15.58 -10.26
N THR A 166 -0.16 14.26 -10.16
CA THR A 166 0.11 13.41 -11.32
C THR A 166 -1.09 13.34 -12.25
N LEU A 167 -2.30 13.22 -11.72
CA LEU A 167 -3.51 13.23 -12.55
C LEU A 167 -3.63 14.55 -13.30
N LYS A 168 -3.51 15.68 -12.59
CA LYS A 168 -3.61 17.03 -13.20
C LYS A 168 -2.55 17.25 -14.28
N ALA A 169 -1.30 16.85 -14.04
CA ALA A 169 -0.21 16.97 -15.01
C ALA A 169 -0.45 16.13 -16.28
N ASN A 170 -1.30 15.12 -16.20
CA ASN A 170 -1.68 14.26 -17.33
C ASN A 170 -3.13 14.44 -17.79
N HIS A 171 -3.73 15.63 -17.55
CA HIS A 171 -5.10 15.96 -17.99
C HIS A 171 -6.13 14.90 -17.57
N LEU A 172 -6.01 14.42 -16.33
CA LEU A 172 -6.97 13.49 -15.73
C LEU A 172 -7.62 14.12 -14.50
N LYS A 173 -8.87 13.75 -14.27
CA LYS A 173 -9.64 14.08 -13.07
C LYS A 173 -10.08 12.82 -12.33
N ALA A 174 -9.97 12.83 -11.01
CA ALA A 174 -10.56 11.82 -10.16
C ALA A 174 -12.09 12.03 -10.13
N VAL A 175 -12.86 10.98 -10.40
CA VAL A 175 -14.33 11.05 -10.50
C VAL A 175 -15.03 10.24 -9.43
N GLU A 176 -14.35 9.24 -8.83
CA GLU A 176 -14.94 8.38 -7.83
C GLU A 176 -13.88 7.83 -6.86
N GLU A 177 -14.17 7.87 -5.57
CA GLU A 177 -13.34 7.26 -4.54
C GLU A 177 -13.79 5.83 -4.29
N ILE A 178 -12.86 4.88 -4.36
CA ILE A 178 -13.10 3.46 -4.08
C ILE A 178 -12.84 3.16 -2.62
N ALA A 179 -11.71 3.62 -2.08
CA ALA A 179 -11.31 3.37 -0.69
C ALA A 179 -10.23 4.34 -0.21
N GLN A 180 -10.22 4.58 1.11
CA GLN A 180 -9.09 5.17 1.81
C GLN A 180 -8.02 4.10 2.03
N ILE A 181 -6.76 4.46 1.80
CA ILE A 181 -5.61 3.54 1.89
C ILE A 181 -4.61 4.09 2.91
N SER A 182 -4.12 3.19 3.76
CA SER A 182 -2.97 3.40 4.64
C SER A 182 -2.12 2.14 4.69
N SER A 183 -0.89 2.22 5.18
CA SER A 183 -0.03 1.04 5.31
C SER A 183 -0.36 0.26 6.57
N ARG A 184 -0.24 -1.06 6.45
CA ARG A 184 -0.49 -2.03 7.52
C ARG A 184 0.79 -2.73 7.93
N LEU A 185 0.92 -3.00 9.22
CA LEU A 185 1.85 -3.99 9.70
C LEU A 185 1.26 -5.38 9.41
N VAL A 186 2.03 -6.23 8.75
CA VAL A 186 1.65 -7.61 8.45
C VAL A 186 2.62 -8.58 9.10
N VAL A 187 2.11 -9.73 9.55
CA VAL A 187 2.88 -10.74 10.27
C VAL A 187 2.56 -12.11 9.69
N ASN A 188 3.59 -12.93 9.50
CA ASN A 188 3.43 -14.32 9.17
C ASN A 188 2.79 -15.07 10.36
N GLN A 189 1.70 -15.81 10.11
CA GLN A 189 0.96 -16.49 11.18
C GLN A 189 1.79 -17.54 11.92
N ALA A 190 2.65 -18.29 11.22
CA ALA A 190 3.52 -19.28 11.84
C ALA A 190 4.62 -18.59 12.67
N SER A 191 5.26 -17.55 12.15
CA SER A 191 6.23 -16.73 12.88
C SER A 191 5.65 -16.15 14.15
N LEU A 192 4.41 -15.63 14.08
CA LEU A 192 3.73 -15.08 15.26
C LEU A 192 3.58 -16.13 16.38
N LYS A 193 3.27 -17.38 16.01
CA LYS A 193 3.17 -18.48 16.98
C LYS A 193 4.53 -18.91 17.52
N LEU A 194 5.50 -19.13 16.63
CA LEU A 194 6.80 -19.68 16.98
C LEU A 194 7.75 -18.69 17.65
N LYS A 195 7.63 -17.40 17.32
CA LYS A 195 8.50 -16.31 17.80
C LYS A 195 7.73 -15.25 18.61
N ARG A 196 6.61 -15.63 19.22
CA ARG A 196 5.69 -14.72 19.92
C ARG A 196 6.41 -13.86 20.97
N ALA A 197 7.30 -14.44 21.74
CA ALA A 197 8.04 -13.73 22.78
C ALA A 197 8.89 -12.55 22.24
N THR A 198 9.31 -12.61 20.96
CA THR A 198 10.07 -11.55 20.31
C THR A 198 9.16 -10.61 19.51
N ILE A 199 8.16 -11.17 18.83
CA ILE A 199 7.28 -10.39 17.94
C ILE A 199 6.27 -9.54 18.74
N GLN A 200 5.66 -10.09 19.80
CA GLN A 200 4.62 -9.38 20.54
C GLN A 200 5.11 -8.04 21.13
N PRO A 201 6.28 -7.92 21.78
CA PRO A 201 6.77 -6.63 22.24
C PRO A 201 6.98 -5.61 21.12
N MET A 202 7.35 -6.06 19.91
CA MET A 202 7.47 -5.19 18.74
C MET A 202 6.09 -4.66 18.31
N LEU A 203 5.07 -5.53 18.23
CA LEU A 203 3.70 -5.13 17.91
C LEU A 203 3.17 -4.10 18.90
N ASP A 204 3.41 -4.33 20.19
CA ASP A 204 2.97 -3.44 21.27
C ASP A 204 3.67 -2.06 21.15
N ALA A 205 4.96 -2.03 20.83
CA ALA A 205 5.71 -0.79 20.61
C ALA A 205 5.20 -0.02 19.39
N PHE A 206 4.94 -0.71 18.26
CA PHE A 206 4.32 -0.09 17.08
C PHE A 206 2.93 0.49 17.41
N ALA A 207 2.09 -0.27 18.12
CA ALA A 207 0.76 0.19 18.50
C ALA A 207 0.81 1.45 19.40
N GLN A 208 1.72 1.49 20.36
CA GLN A 208 1.93 2.65 21.21
C GLN A 208 2.43 3.88 20.43
N ALA A 209 3.32 3.69 19.44
CA ALA A 209 3.81 4.78 18.61
C ALA A 209 2.68 5.38 17.76
N VAL A 210 1.90 4.52 17.06
CA VAL A 210 0.76 4.95 16.25
C VAL A 210 -0.29 5.71 17.08
N ASN A 211 -0.59 5.22 18.30
CA ASN A 211 -1.55 5.89 19.17
C ASN A 211 -1.06 7.27 19.63
N ARG A 212 0.23 7.42 19.92
CA ARG A 212 0.83 8.74 20.28
C ARG A 212 0.74 9.72 19.12
N ASP A 213 1.10 9.29 17.91
CA ASP A 213 1.05 10.15 16.72
C ASP A 213 -0.39 10.59 16.41
N SER A 214 -1.36 9.68 16.58
CA SER A 214 -2.78 10.00 16.39
C SER A 214 -3.30 11.00 17.42
N GLN A 215 -2.86 10.90 18.69
CA GLN A 215 -3.22 11.87 19.76
C GLN A 215 -2.60 13.25 19.50
N ILE A 216 -1.34 13.30 19.05
CA ILE A 216 -0.66 14.56 18.70
C ILE A 216 -1.37 15.23 17.52
N ALA A 217 -1.69 14.48 16.47
CA ALA A 217 -2.43 14.99 15.30
C ALA A 217 -3.80 15.56 15.69
N ALA A 218 -4.53 14.86 16.55
CA ALA A 218 -5.83 15.33 17.05
C ALA A 218 -5.71 16.58 17.93
N ALA A 219 -4.64 16.74 18.72
CA ALA A 219 -4.40 17.89 19.56
C ALA A 219 -3.96 19.15 18.78
N VAL A 220 -3.33 18.97 17.61
CA VAL A 220 -2.85 20.07 16.75
C VAL A 220 -3.90 20.48 15.70
N GLY A 221 -5.01 19.74 15.57
CA GLY A 221 -6.12 20.08 14.67
C GLY A 221 -5.82 19.84 13.19
N VAL A 222 -4.95 18.89 12.87
CA VAL A 222 -4.62 18.47 11.50
C VAL A 222 -5.31 17.16 11.14
#